data_2be0e6779d4ffabfaf92143600533b57
#
_entry.id   2be0e6779d4ffabfaf92143600533b57
#
_cell.length_a   1.000
_cell.length_b   1.000
_cell.length_c   1.000
_cell.angle_alpha   90.00
_cell.angle_beta   90.00
_cell.angle_gamma   90.00
#
_symmetry.space_group_name_H-M   'P 1'
#
loop_
_entity.id
_entity.type
_entity.pdbx_description
1 polymer ?
#
loop_
_entity_poly.entity_id
_entity_poly.type
_entity_poly.pdbx_seq_one_letter_code
_entity_poly.pdbx_strand_id
1 'polypeptide(L)'
;PRRFNERSRGRRNTVLDQMRKAGFLTREECDSLQALPLVLKFQPVDHKDGLATYFREYLRGVMTARKPDRSDYRGWQMQKYYEDSLAWETNPLYGWCAKNKKKDGTNYNLYVDGLKIYTTINSRMQQYAEEAVYEHVAKYLQPRFFKEKRGRKTAPYTNQLTPEEVEQILNRSIRQSDRYRTMKADGCSEAEIMKAFNTKYEMSVFSWDGEKDTIMTPLDSIKYYKHFLRAGFMSMDPITGHVKAYVGGPNYNYFQYDMAMVGRRQVGSTIKPYLYALAMENGFSPCDEVRNVEQTLFDENGKAWSPRNSSKSHYGEIVTLKWGLANSNNWISAYLMSKLSPYDLVRLIHSFGVLNKDVQPTVSLCLGPCEISVGEMVSAYTAFVNKGIRTAPLFVTRIEDNDGNVVATFTPQVNEVISESTAYKMLVMLRAVINEGTGGMLEI
;
A
#
# COMPACT_ATOMS: atom_id res chain seq x y z
N PRO A 1 25.47 -24.60 0.38
CA PRO A 1 24.89 -25.66 1.21
C PRO A 1 25.87 -26.77 1.60
N ARG A 2 26.66 -27.35 0.65
CA ARG A 2 27.62 -28.42 0.95
C ARG A 2 28.72 -28.01 1.95
N ARG A 3 29.31 -26.82 1.82
CA ARG A 3 30.37 -26.31 2.76
C ARG A 3 29.80 -26.09 4.16
N PHE A 4 28.60 -25.67 4.31
CA PHE A 4 27.93 -25.49 5.61
C PHE A 4 27.68 -26.84 6.29
N ASN A 5 27.26 -27.83 5.53
CA ASN A 5 26.98 -29.18 6.02
C ASN A 5 28.25 -29.90 6.56
N GLU A 6 29.39 -29.76 5.89
CA GLU A 6 30.68 -30.32 6.33
C GLU A 6 31.20 -29.67 7.61
N ARG A 7 31.15 -28.35 7.74
CA ARG A 7 31.49 -27.63 8.98
C ARG A 7 30.61 -28.03 10.16
N SER A 8 29.29 -28.12 9.93
CA SER A 8 28.35 -28.51 10.98
C SER A 8 28.56 -29.95 11.41
N ARG A 9 28.84 -30.84 10.45
CA ARG A 9 29.22 -32.24 10.75
C ARG A 9 30.52 -32.32 11.57
N GLY A 10 31.56 -31.55 11.23
CA GLY A 10 32.79 -31.46 11.99
C GLY A 10 32.56 -31.01 13.42
N ARG A 11 31.77 -29.95 13.63
CA ARG A 11 31.41 -29.47 14.97
C ARG A 11 30.64 -30.49 15.79
N ARG A 12 29.64 -31.15 15.21
CA ARG A 12 28.91 -32.24 15.86
C ARG A 12 29.86 -33.33 16.31
N ASN A 13 30.79 -33.78 15.43
CA ASN A 13 31.71 -34.86 15.74
C ASN A 13 32.71 -34.47 16.85
N THR A 14 33.13 -33.19 16.89
CA THR A 14 33.93 -32.66 18.02
C THR A 14 33.15 -32.72 19.33
N VAL A 15 31.87 -32.37 19.35
CA VAL A 15 31.04 -32.43 20.56
C VAL A 15 30.85 -33.90 21.00
N LEU A 16 30.57 -34.82 20.09
CA LEU A 16 30.42 -36.27 20.38
C LEU A 16 31.74 -36.81 20.98
N ASP A 17 32.90 -36.42 20.46
CA ASP A 17 34.21 -36.83 21.02
C ASP A 17 34.44 -36.28 22.43
N GLN A 18 34.02 -35.02 22.70
CA GLN A 18 34.11 -34.48 24.07
C GLN A 18 33.14 -35.20 25.02
N MET A 19 31.92 -35.55 24.58
CA MET A 19 30.99 -36.34 25.36
C MET A 19 31.55 -37.73 25.71
N ARG A 20 32.22 -38.36 24.75
CA ARG A 20 32.95 -39.63 25.00
C ARG A 20 34.09 -39.42 26.03
N LYS A 21 34.89 -38.38 25.90
CA LYS A 21 35.98 -38.08 26.86
C LYS A 21 35.46 -37.79 28.25
N ALA A 22 34.27 -37.23 28.36
CA ALA A 22 33.62 -36.93 29.64
C ALA A 22 32.81 -38.14 30.21
N GLY A 23 32.82 -39.29 29.55
CA GLY A 23 32.17 -40.50 30.01
C GLY A 23 30.67 -40.58 29.75
N PHE A 24 30.09 -39.68 28.95
CA PHE A 24 28.67 -39.68 28.59
C PHE A 24 28.35 -40.64 27.42
N LEU A 25 29.35 -41.04 26.64
CA LEU A 25 29.24 -41.99 25.53
C LEU A 25 30.35 -43.04 25.58
N THR A 26 30.05 -44.23 25.23
CA THR A 26 31.04 -45.27 24.95
C THR A 26 31.73 -44.98 23.61
N ARG A 27 32.83 -45.63 23.33
CA ARG A 27 33.52 -45.50 22.05
C ARG A 27 32.67 -45.96 20.88
N GLU A 28 31.98 -47.07 21.02
CA GLU A 28 31.10 -47.63 20.00
C GLU A 28 29.91 -46.74 19.68
N GLU A 29 29.31 -46.16 20.72
CA GLU A 29 28.21 -45.17 20.53
C GLU A 29 28.68 -43.92 19.82
N CYS A 30 29.85 -43.39 20.21
CA CYS A 30 30.43 -42.20 19.60
C CYS A 30 30.75 -42.43 18.11
N ASP A 31 31.37 -43.56 17.77
CA ASP A 31 31.72 -43.93 16.38
C ASP A 31 30.44 -44.11 15.55
N SER A 32 29.42 -44.78 16.09
CA SER A 32 28.11 -44.95 15.46
C SER A 32 27.43 -43.62 15.18
N LEU A 33 27.36 -42.72 16.16
CA LEU A 33 26.73 -41.41 16.02
C LEU A 33 27.51 -40.50 15.05
N GLN A 34 28.84 -40.60 15.01
CA GLN A 34 29.66 -39.82 14.07
C GLN A 34 29.50 -40.30 12.61
N ALA A 35 29.16 -41.59 12.40
CA ALA A 35 28.92 -42.16 11.08
C ALA A 35 27.56 -41.69 10.50
N LEU A 36 26.58 -41.33 11.32
CA LEU A 36 25.28 -40.88 10.87
C LEU A 36 25.37 -39.63 9.99
N PRO A 37 24.58 -39.56 8.89
CA PRO A 37 24.47 -38.34 8.11
C PRO A 37 23.82 -37.22 8.94
N LEU A 38 24.20 -35.96 8.68
CA LEU A 38 23.56 -34.79 9.28
C LEU A 38 22.28 -34.48 8.49
N VAL A 39 21.15 -34.94 8.98
CA VAL A 39 19.84 -34.61 8.38
C VAL A 39 19.34 -33.33 9.00
N LEU A 40 19.38 -32.27 8.23
CA LEU A 40 18.84 -30.96 8.64
C LEU A 40 17.37 -30.87 8.21
N LYS A 41 16.45 -30.76 9.17
CA LYS A 41 15.09 -30.29 8.92
C LYS A 41 15.08 -28.77 8.90
N PHE A 42 15.87 -28.18 7.98
CA PHE A 42 15.93 -26.74 7.83
C PHE A 42 14.70 -26.27 7.08
N GLN A 43 13.80 -25.61 7.78
CA GLN A 43 12.74 -24.81 7.18
C GLN A 43 13.23 -23.36 7.20
N PRO A 44 13.61 -22.79 6.05
CA PRO A 44 13.93 -21.37 6.00
C PRO A 44 12.64 -20.60 6.35
N VAL A 45 12.68 -19.91 7.48
CA VAL A 45 11.64 -18.91 7.78
C VAL A 45 12.01 -17.67 6.98
N ASP A 46 11.45 -17.57 5.78
CA ASP A 46 11.59 -16.36 4.98
C ASP A 46 10.46 -15.39 5.37
N HIS A 47 10.83 -14.15 5.71
CA HIS A 47 9.89 -13.08 6.00
C HIS A 47 9.02 -12.72 4.78
N LYS A 48 9.38 -13.19 3.59
CA LYS A 48 8.64 -12.98 2.34
C LYS A 48 7.53 -14.00 2.08
N ASP A 49 7.47 -15.08 2.86
CA ASP A 49 6.48 -16.15 2.71
C ASP A 49 5.43 -16.12 3.83
N GLY A 50 4.25 -16.66 3.56
CA GLY A 50 3.15 -16.81 4.50
C GLY A 50 2.16 -15.63 4.48
N LEU A 51 1.24 -15.65 5.43
CA LEU A 51 0.13 -14.71 5.51
C LEU A 51 0.59 -13.28 5.83
N ALA A 52 -0.07 -12.29 5.24
CA ALA A 52 0.11 -10.86 5.50
C ALA A 52 1.56 -10.37 5.30
N THR A 53 2.24 -10.82 4.26
CA THR A 53 3.66 -10.50 4.02
C THR A 53 3.91 -9.00 3.87
N TYR A 54 3.08 -8.28 3.11
CA TYR A 54 3.19 -6.82 2.96
C TYR A 54 3.00 -6.10 4.29
N PHE A 55 2.04 -6.53 5.09
CA PHE A 55 1.81 -5.98 6.43
C PHE A 55 3.03 -6.17 7.34
N ARG A 56 3.59 -7.39 7.38
CA ARG A 56 4.79 -7.68 8.19
C ARG A 56 5.98 -6.82 7.80
N GLU A 57 6.19 -6.64 6.49
CA GLU A 57 7.28 -5.80 5.98
C GLU A 57 7.04 -4.30 6.24
N TYR A 58 5.80 -3.84 6.06
CA TYR A 58 5.41 -2.49 6.45
C TYR A 58 5.67 -2.25 7.94
N LEU A 59 5.20 -3.14 8.81
CA LEU A 59 5.38 -3.06 10.25
C LEU A 59 6.86 -3.08 10.64
N ARG A 60 7.65 -3.97 10.03
CA ARG A 60 9.10 -4.01 10.23
C ARG A 60 9.74 -2.67 9.88
N GLY A 61 9.41 -2.10 8.73
CA GLY A 61 9.93 -0.80 8.30
C GLY A 61 9.56 0.32 9.29
N VAL A 62 8.31 0.36 9.75
CA VAL A 62 7.83 1.34 10.73
C VAL A 62 8.58 1.20 12.05
N MET A 63 8.69 -0.01 12.62
CA MET A 63 9.31 -0.22 13.93
C MET A 63 10.81 -0.01 13.95
N THR A 64 11.51 -0.29 12.85
CA THR A 64 12.98 -0.13 12.72
C THR A 64 13.40 1.21 12.11
N ALA A 65 12.46 2.10 11.84
CA ALA A 65 12.75 3.42 11.29
C ALA A 65 13.73 4.19 12.19
N ARG A 66 14.60 4.97 11.57
CA ARG A 66 15.51 5.89 12.26
C ARG A 66 14.92 7.29 12.30
N LYS A 67 15.45 8.13 13.17
CA LYS A 67 15.10 9.56 13.16
C LYS A 67 15.45 10.12 11.78
N PRO A 68 14.49 10.74 11.09
CA PRO A 68 14.75 11.31 9.78
C PRO A 68 15.78 12.44 9.85
N ASP A 69 16.80 12.37 8.99
CA ASP A 69 17.74 13.46 8.77
C ASP A 69 17.54 14.02 7.36
N ARG A 70 17.46 15.33 7.24
CA ARG A 70 17.22 16.03 5.96
C ARG A 70 18.26 15.66 4.89
N SER A 71 19.50 15.37 5.31
CA SER A 71 20.61 15.00 4.42
C SER A 71 20.42 13.64 3.73
N ASP A 72 19.61 12.74 4.31
CA ASP A 72 19.33 11.42 3.75
C ASP A 72 18.30 11.47 2.59
N TYR A 73 17.62 12.62 2.40
CA TYR A 73 16.54 12.79 1.43
C TYR A 73 16.96 13.72 0.29
N ARG A 74 16.77 13.27 -0.95
CA ARG A 74 16.96 14.08 -2.15
C ARG A 74 15.82 15.09 -2.31
N GLY A 75 16.01 16.13 -3.13
CA GLY A 75 15.01 17.18 -3.33
C GLY A 75 13.59 16.68 -3.69
N TRP A 76 13.51 15.65 -4.53
CA TRP A 76 12.23 15.02 -4.90
C TRP A 76 11.59 14.14 -3.80
N GLN A 77 12.28 13.88 -2.70
CA GLN A 77 11.81 13.09 -1.55
C GLN A 77 11.31 13.96 -0.39
N MET A 78 11.10 15.25 -0.60
CA MET A 78 10.69 16.17 0.48
C MET A 78 9.35 15.82 1.09
N GLN A 79 8.39 15.33 0.29
CA GLN A 79 7.12 14.82 0.80
C GLN A 79 7.35 13.65 1.77
N LYS A 80 8.21 12.71 1.41
CA LYS A 80 8.55 11.58 2.28
C LYS A 80 9.28 12.03 3.54
N TYR A 81 10.23 12.96 3.45
CA TYR A 81 10.89 13.53 4.63
C TYR A 81 9.89 14.15 5.62
N TYR A 82 8.91 14.89 5.09
CA TYR A 82 7.85 15.48 5.91
C TYR A 82 7.02 14.38 6.61
N GLU A 83 6.59 13.35 5.88
CA GLU A 83 5.79 12.26 6.43
C GLU A 83 6.57 11.46 7.47
N ASP A 84 7.82 11.12 7.19
CA ASP A 84 8.69 10.37 8.12
C ASP A 84 8.96 11.21 9.39
N SER A 85 9.18 12.52 9.25
CA SER A 85 9.38 13.44 10.38
C SER A 85 8.12 13.55 11.24
N LEU A 86 6.96 13.72 10.63
CA LEU A 86 5.68 13.75 11.32
C LEU A 86 5.40 12.42 12.03
N ALA A 87 5.62 11.29 11.34
CA ALA A 87 5.46 9.95 11.93
C ALA A 87 6.42 9.73 13.10
N TRP A 88 7.67 10.21 12.99
CA TRP A 88 8.63 10.13 14.09
C TRP A 88 8.13 10.87 15.33
N GLU A 89 7.54 12.05 15.17
CA GLU A 89 7.08 12.87 16.30
C GLU A 89 5.74 12.38 16.88
N THR A 90 4.81 11.94 16.02
CA THR A 90 3.41 11.71 16.41
C THR A 90 3.03 10.23 16.55
N ASN A 91 3.75 9.31 15.88
CA ASN A 91 3.43 7.89 15.92
C ASN A 91 4.39 7.14 16.87
N PRO A 92 3.93 6.65 18.04
CA PRO A 92 4.79 5.96 18.99
C PRO A 92 5.36 4.64 18.47
N LEU A 93 4.72 4.02 17.47
CA LEU A 93 5.22 2.79 16.85
C LEU A 93 6.34 3.07 15.82
N TYR A 94 6.35 4.27 15.20
CA TYR A 94 7.36 4.63 14.22
C TYR A 94 8.72 4.84 14.88
N GLY A 95 9.71 4.04 14.49
CA GLY A 95 11.04 4.03 15.13
C GLY A 95 11.06 3.47 16.54
N TRP A 96 10.08 2.63 16.92
CA TRP A 96 9.95 2.10 18.27
C TRP A 96 11.23 1.45 18.77
N CYS A 97 11.91 0.65 17.94
CA CYS A 97 13.18 0.02 18.29
C CYS A 97 14.32 1.03 18.60
N ALA A 98 14.34 2.17 17.91
CA ALA A 98 15.35 3.21 18.11
C ALA A 98 15.01 4.12 19.30
N LYS A 99 13.72 4.36 19.57
CA LYS A 99 13.25 5.23 20.66
C LYS A 99 13.28 4.57 22.05
N ASN A 100 13.17 3.25 22.10
CA ASN A 100 13.05 2.51 23.34
C ASN A 100 14.32 1.73 23.64
N LYS A 101 14.65 1.63 24.93
CA LYS A 101 15.84 0.94 25.41
C LYS A 101 15.46 -0.18 26.36
N LYS A 102 16.26 -1.23 26.32
CA LYS A 102 16.24 -2.32 27.28
C LYS A 102 16.83 -1.89 28.64
N LYS A 103 16.66 -2.70 29.66
CA LYS A 103 17.22 -2.46 31.02
C LYS A 103 18.75 -2.28 31.01
N ASP A 104 19.45 -2.89 30.06
CA ASP A 104 20.90 -2.78 29.87
C ASP A 104 21.33 -1.50 29.12
N GLY A 105 20.39 -0.63 28.75
CA GLY A 105 20.64 0.63 28.02
C GLY A 105 20.77 0.46 26.49
N THR A 106 20.75 -0.76 25.96
CA THR A 106 20.78 -1.01 24.52
C THR A 106 19.40 -0.88 23.88
N ASN A 107 19.37 -0.60 22.59
CA ASN A 107 18.11 -0.51 21.83
C ASN A 107 17.51 -1.91 21.57
N TYR A 108 16.19 -1.96 21.44
CA TYR A 108 15.52 -3.19 21.01
C TYR A 108 15.85 -3.57 19.57
N ASN A 109 15.95 -4.89 19.33
CA ASN A 109 16.20 -5.47 18.02
C ASN A 109 15.13 -6.54 17.71
N LEU A 110 14.36 -6.33 16.64
CA LEU A 110 13.26 -7.24 16.24
C LEU A 110 13.72 -8.69 15.97
N TYR A 111 14.98 -8.89 15.64
CA TYR A 111 15.49 -10.19 15.18
C TYR A 111 16.10 -11.05 16.29
N VAL A 112 16.53 -10.44 17.40
CA VAL A 112 17.31 -11.17 18.41
C VAL A 112 16.73 -11.08 19.82
N ASP A 113 15.85 -10.13 20.11
CA ASP A 113 15.34 -9.90 21.47
C ASP A 113 14.09 -10.73 21.82
N GLY A 114 13.58 -11.57 20.90
CA GLY A 114 12.45 -12.45 21.16
C GLY A 114 11.13 -11.72 21.46
N LEU A 115 10.95 -10.53 20.88
CA LEU A 115 9.75 -9.72 21.08
C LEU A 115 8.48 -10.42 20.58
N LYS A 116 7.42 -10.38 21.35
CA LYS A 116 6.08 -10.80 20.96
C LYS A 116 5.26 -9.57 20.61
N ILE A 117 4.94 -9.41 19.32
CA ILE A 117 4.21 -8.25 18.81
C ILE A 117 2.76 -8.66 18.53
N TYR A 118 1.84 -8.12 19.30
CA TYR A 118 0.40 -8.40 19.15
C TYR A 118 -0.20 -7.42 18.14
N THR A 119 -0.45 -7.93 16.95
CA THR A 119 -1.01 -7.15 15.83
C THR A 119 -2.54 -7.18 15.85
N THR A 120 -3.15 -6.26 15.11
CA THR A 120 -4.61 -6.16 14.97
C THR A 120 -5.18 -7.03 13.85
N ILE A 121 -4.32 -7.65 13.04
CA ILE A 121 -4.71 -8.50 11.91
C ILE A 121 -5.56 -9.68 12.41
N ASN A 122 -6.68 -9.90 11.74
CA ASN A 122 -7.47 -11.12 11.87
C ASN A 122 -7.06 -12.09 10.75
N SER A 123 -6.48 -13.23 11.11
CA SER A 123 -5.90 -14.18 10.15
C SER A 123 -6.92 -14.68 9.10
N ARG A 124 -8.18 -14.90 9.52
CA ARG A 124 -9.24 -15.34 8.61
C ARG A 124 -9.65 -14.23 7.64
N MET A 125 -9.83 -13.01 8.13
CA MET A 125 -10.14 -11.86 7.26
C MET A 125 -8.98 -11.55 6.33
N GLN A 126 -7.73 -11.70 6.79
CA GLN A 126 -6.55 -11.54 5.96
C GLN A 126 -6.52 -12.56 4.81
N GLN A 127 -6.77 -13.84 5.13
CA GLN A 127 -6.84 -14.88 4.12
C GLN A 127 -7.93 -14.58 3.07
N TYR A 128 -9.13 -14.22 3.49
CA TYR A 128 -10.22 -13.86 2.58
C TYR A 128 -9.86 -12.64 1.71
N ALA A 129 -9.15 -11.66 2.28
CA ALA A 129 -8.71 -10.49 1.51
C ALA A 129 -7.67 -10.86 0.45
N GLU A 130 -6.69 -11.71 0.77
CA GLU A 130 -5.68 -12.19 -0.17
C GLU A 130 -6.34 -13.02 -1.30
N GLU A 131 -7.25 -13.93 -0.94
CA GLU A 131 -8.02 -14.75 -1.89
C GLU A 131 -8.90 -13.89 -2.81
N ALA A 132 -9.64 -12.93 -2.27
CA ALA A 132 -10.51 -12.03 -3.04
C ALA A 132 -9.70 -11.15 -4.02
N VAL A 133 -8.56 -10.59 -3.56
CA VAL A 133 -7.66 -9.82 -4.43
C VAL A 133 -7.09 -10.71 -5.54
N TYR A 134 -6.64 -11.92 -5.20
CA TYR A 134 -6.15 -12.87 -6.19
C TYR A 134 -7.25 -13.21 -7.20
N GLU A 135 -8.43 -13.60 -6.74
CA GLU A 135 -9.52 -14.02 -7.63
C GLU A 135 -9.94 -12.90 -8.57
N HIS A 136 -10.17 -11.70 -8.05
CA HIS A 136 -10.61 -10.58 -8.86
C HIS A 136 -9.53 -10.08 -9.82
N VAL A 137 -8.30 -9.93 -9.34
CA VAL A 137 -7.21 -9.40 -10.17
C VAL A 137 -6.69 -10.44 -11.14
N ALA A 138 -6.36 -11.66 -10.67
CA ALA A 138 -5.75 -12.68 -11.50
C ALA A 138 -6.72 -13.29 -12.52
N LYS A 139 -7.93 -13.68 -12.05
CA LYS A 139 -8.87 -14.43 -12.89
C LYS A 139 -9.79 -13.53 -13.73
N TYR A 140 -10.05 -12.28 -13.28
CA TYR A 140 -10.99 -11.41 -13.95
C TYR A 140 -10.33 -10.22 -14.66
N LEU A 141 -9.59 -9.38 -13.93
CA LEU A 141 -9.03 -8.14 -14.50
C LEU A 141 -7.83 -8.36 -15.39
N GLN A 142 -6.88 -9.19 -14.97
CA GLN A 142 -5.62 -9.41 -15.70
C GLN A 142 -5.81 -9.98 -17.10
N PRO A 143 -6.66 -11.03 -17.31
CA PRO A 143 -6.93 -11.53 -18.66
C PRO A 143 -7.58 -10.48 -19.57
N ARG A 144 -8.49 -9.67 -19.01
CA ARG A 144 -9.13 -8.56 -19.76
C ARG A 144 -8.13 -7.50 -20.13
N PHE A 145 -7.24 -7.14 -19.23
CA PHE A 145 -6.16 -6.19 -19.48
C PHE A 145 -5.21 -6.68 -20.56
N PHE A 146 -4.78 -7.93 -20.51
CA PHE A 146 -3.96 -8.53 -21.56
C PHE A 146 -4.67 -8.51 -22.92
N LYS A 147 -5.96 -8.86 -22.95
CA LYS A 147 -6.76 -8.81 -24.18
C LYS A 147 -6.87 -7.38 -24.72
N GLU A 148 -7.13 -6.39 -23.86
CA GLU A 148 -7.23 -4.97 -24.25
C GLU A 148 -5.92 -4.42 -24.79
N LYS A 149 -4.80 -4.79 -24.18
CA LYS A 149 -3.47 -4.26 -24.57
C LYS A 149 -2.81 -5.02 -25.72
N ARG A 150 -3.38 -6.14 -26.12
CA ARG A 150 -2.81 -6.98 -27.20
C ARG A 150 -2.67 -6.21 -28.51
N GLY A 151 -1.46 -6.19 -29.07
CA GLY A 151 -1.15 -5.53 -30.34
C GLY A 151 -1.03 -4.00 -30.30
N ARG A 152 -1.19 -3.37 -29.12
CA ARG A 152 -0.97 -1.92 -28.99
C ARG A 152 0.52 -1.61 -28.88
N LYS A 153 1.01 -0.63 -29.64
CA LYS A 153 2.44 -0.25 -29.68
C LYS A 153 2.96 0.28 -28.35
N THR A 154 2.11 0.95 -27.56
CA THR A 154 2.46 1.54 -26.28
C THR A 154 2.13 0.64 -25.07
N ALA A 155 1.69 -0.61 -25.32
CA ALA A 155 1.34 -1.53 -24.23
C ALA A 155 2.51 -1.71 -23.22
N PRO A 156 2.21 -1.78 -21.92
CA PRO A 156 0.89 -1.74 -21.25
C PRO A 156 0.34 -0.34 -20.99
N TYR A 157 1.04 0.70 -21.43
CA TYR A 157 0.72 2.10 -21.13
C TYR A 157 -0.48 2.61 -21.93
N THR A 158 -0.89 3.84 -21.62
CA THR A 158 -1.93 4.55 -22.37
C THR A 158 -1.47 4.88 -23.80
N ASN A 159 -2.41 4.97 -24.73
CA ASN A 159 -2.15 5.41 -26.11
C ASN A 159 -1.78 6.91 -26.20
N GLN A 160 -1.88 7.66 -25.10
CA GLN A 160 -1.49 9.08 -25.06
C GLN A 160 0.02 9.26 -24.94
N LEU A 161 0.77 8.23 -24.50
CA LEU A 161 2.22 8.29 -24.45
C LEU A 161 2.84 8.10 -25.81
N THR A 162 3.88 8.88 -26.08
CA THR A 162 4.71 8.71 -27.28
C THR A 162 5.66 7.52 -27.11
N PRO A 163 6.19 6.95 -28.20
CA PRO A 163 7.22 5.90 -28.12
C PRO A 163 8.44 6.33 -27.30
N GLU A 164 8.86 7.60 -27.43
CA GLU A 164 10.00 8.17 -26.70
C GLU A 164 9.75 8.23 -25.18
N GLU A 165 8.55 8.58 -24.76
CA GLU A 165 8.16 8.56 -23.34
C GLU A 165 8.15 7.13 -22.79
N VAL A 166 7.67 6.16 -23.57
CA VAL A 166 7.72 4.73 -23.21
C VAL A 166 9.17 4.27 -23.06
N GLU A 167 10.05 4.65 -23.98
CA GLU A 167 11.48 4.33 -23.91
C GLU A 167 12.13 4.94 -22.65
N GLN A 168 11.82 6.19 -22.31
CA GLN A 168 12.29 6.84 -21.07
C GLN A 168 11.86 6.09 -19.82
N ILE A 169 10.60 5.60 -19.76
CA ILE A 169 10.09 4.78 -18.67
C ILE A 169 10.87 3.47 -18.55
N LEU A 170 11.15 2.81 -19.68
CA LEU A 170 11.92 1.56 -19.70
C LEU A 170 13.37 1.79 -19.28
N ASN A 171 14.03 2.83 -19.79
CA ASN A 171 15.40 3.20 -19.44
C ASN A 171 15.52 3.54 -17.95
N ARG A 172 14.54 4.23 -17.36
CA ARG A 172 14.47 4.45 -15.91
C ARG A 172 14.35 3.12 -15.15
N SER A 173 13.53 2.19 -15.61
CA SER A 173 13.37 0.87 -14.99
C SER A 173 14.64 0.02 -15.08
N ILE A 174 15.38 0.08 -16.18
CA ILE A 174 16.70 -0.55 -16.34
C ILE A 174 17.65 -0.03 -15.27
N ARG A 175 17.81 1.30 -15.17
CA ARG A 175 18.73 1.95 -14.20
C ARG A 175 18.37 1.69 -12.75
N GLN A 176 17.10 1.43 -12.45
CA GLN A 176 16.61 1.10 -11.12
C GLN A 176 16.74 -0.39 -10.76
N SER A 177 17.06 -1.26 -11.72
CA SER A 177 17.21 -2.69 -11.49
C SER A 177 18.50 -3.04 -10.74
N ASP A 178 18.47 -4.12 -9.95
CA ASP A 178 19.65 -4.62 -9.25
C ASP A 178 20.76 -5.02 -10.23
N ARG A 179 20.40 -5.66 -11.35
CA ARG A 179 21.36 -6.02 -12.40
C ARG A 179 22.15 -4.81 -12.88
N TYR A 180 21.49 -3.69 -13.19
CA TYR A 180 22.17 -2.47 -13.62
C TYR A 180 23.11 -1.95 -12.52
N ARG A 181 22.62 -1.88 -11.27
CA ARG A 181 23.42 -1.39 -10.13
C ARG A 181 24.65 -2.24 -9.86
N THR A 182 24.49 -3.57 -9.91
CA THR A 182 25.61 -4.52 -9.73
C THR A 182 26.63 -4.36 -10.85
N MET A 183 26.22 -4.42 -12.10
CA MET A 183 27.13 -4.27 -13.25
C MET A 183 27.85 -2.92 -13.24
N LYS A 184 27.16 -1.84 -12.83
CA LYS A 184 27.78 -0.52 -12.69
C LYS A 184 28.81 -0.47 -11.58
N ALA A 185 28.53 -1.11 -10.43
CA ALA A 185 29.48 -1.23 -9.32
C ALA A 185 30.70 -2.08 -9.70
N ASP A 186 30.50 -3.09 -10.55
CA ASP A 186 31.59 -3.94 -11.09
C ASP A 186 32.42 -3.23 -12.21
N GLY A 187 32.11 -1.96 -12.52
CA GLY A 187 32.87 -1.14 -13.46
C GLY A 187 32.50 -1.34 -14.92
N CYS A 188 31.40 -2.05 -15.24
CA CYS A 188 30.96 -2.25 -16.64
C CYS A 188 30.57 -0.90 -17.30
N SER A 189 30.92 -0.78 -18.57
CA SER A 189 30.51 0.35 -19.41
C SER A 189 28.98 0.30 -19.69
N GLU A 190 28.40 1.44 -20.06
CA GLU A 190 26.99 1.53 -20.43
C GLU A 190 26.63 0.63 -21.61
N ALA A 191 27.56 0.51 -22.58
CA ALA A 191 27.40 -0.36 -23.74
C ALA A 191 27.32 -1.85 -23.36
N GLU A 192 28.19 -2.30 -22.45
CA GLU A 192 28.18 -3.68 -21.93
C GLU A 192 26.92 -3.98 -21.14
N ILE A 193 26.48 -3.04 -20.30
CA ILE A 193 25.24 -3.15 -19.54
C ILE A 193 24.05 -3.29 -20.51
N MET A 194 23.93 -2.41 -21.50
CA MET A 194 22.82 -2.46 -22.47
C MET A 194 22.87 -3.73 -23.32
N LYS A 195 24.06 -4.23 -23.67
CA LYS A 195 24.23 -5.54 -24.33
C LYS A 195 23.69 -6.66 -23.47
N ALA A 196 24.02 -6.67 -22.16
CA ALA A 196 23.50 -7.66 -21.21
C ALA A 196 21.96 -7.61 -21.10
N PHE A 197 21.36 -6.40 -21.12
CA PHE A 197 19.90 -6.26 -21.08
C PHE A 197 19.19 -6.75 -22.34
N ASN A 198 19.91 -6.85 -23.47
CA ASN A 198 19.40 -7.36 -24.76
C ASN A 198 19.82 -8.80 -25.05
N THR A 199 20.57 -9.45 -24.16
CA THR A 199 20.95 -10.86 -24.28
C THR A 199 19.95 -11.74 -23.56
N LYS A 200 19.59 -12.87 -24.16
CA LYS A 200 18.64 -13.84 -23.56
C LYS A 200 19.30 -14.67 -22.46
N TYR A 201 18.58 -14.87 -21.38
CA TYR A 201 18.97 -15.75 -20.26
C TYR A 201 17.80 -16.63 -19.86
N GLU A 202 18.10 -17.81 -19.33
CA GLU A 202 17.13 -18.61 -18.59
C GLU A 202 16.80 -17.89 -17.28
N MET A 203 15.51 -17.73 -16.99
CA MET A 203 15.04 -17.08 -15.79
C MET A 203 13.66 -17.60 -15.38
N SER A 204 13.40 -17.63 -14.09
CA SER A 204 12.08 -17.85 -13.55
C SER A 204 11.38 -16.51 -13.34
N VAL A 205 10.16 -16.38 -13.84
CA VAL A 205 9.33 -15.17 -13.74
C VAL A 205 8.01 -15.47 -13.06
N PHE A 206 7.45 -14.46 -12.42
CA PHE A 206 6.13 -14.56 -11.81
C PHE A 206 5.04 -14.82 -12.86
N SER A 207 4.14 -15.73 -12.54
CA SER A 207 2.81 -15.76 -13.14
C SER A 207 1.77 -15.94 -12.04
N TRP A 208 0.50 -15.68 -12.36
CA TRP A 208 -0.58 -15.87 -11.38
C TRP A 208 -0.77 -17.33 -10.97
N ASP A 209 -0.30 -18.26 -11.77
CA ASP A 209 -0.39 -19.71 -11.53
C ASP A 209 0.90 -20.29 -10.92
N GLY A 210 1.82 -19.44 -10.45
CA GLY A 210 3.11 -19.81 -9.89
C GLY A 210 4.29 -19.31 -10.73
N GLU A 211 5.50 -19.74 -10.40
CA GLU A 211 6.70 -19.40 -11.15
C GLU A 211 6.73 -20.10 -12.51
N LYS A 212 7.19 -19.38 -13.52
CA LYS A 212 7.32 -19.86 -14.88
C LYS A 212 8.75 -19.72 -15.37
N ASP A 213 9.40 -20.81 -15.69
CA ASP A 213 10.70 -20.82 -16.33
C ASP A 213 10.58 -20.44 -17.80
N THR A 214 11.45 -19.54 -18.23
CA THR A 214 11.42 -18.98 -19.59
C THR A 214 12.79 -18.46 -20.00
N ILE A 215 12.97 -18.31 -21.32
CA ILE A 215 14.18 -17.70 -21.89
C ILE A 215 13.78 -16.36 -22.49
N MET A 216 14.22 -15.28 -21.86
CA MET A 216 13.96 -13.91 -22.35
C MET A 216 15.11 -12.97 -22.00
N THR A 217 15.09 -11.78 -22.60
CA THR A 217 16.05 -10.75 -22.22
C THR A 217 15.65 -10.08 -20.91
N PRO A 218 16.60 -9.53 -20.12
CA PRO A 218 16.25 -8.71 -18.95
C PRO A 218 15.34 -7.53 -19.28
N LEU A 219 15.48 -6.93 -20.45
CA LEU A 219 14.59 -5.87 -20.93
C LEU A 219 13.16 -6.39 -21.16
N ASP A 220 13.02 -7.58 -21.77
CA ASP A 220 11.69 -8.18 -21.97
C ASP A 220 11.06 -8.60 -20.63
N SER A 221 11.85 -9.03 -19.65
CA SER A 221 11.33 -9.30 -18.30
C SER A 221 10.80 -8.03 -17.66
N ILE A 222 11.48 -6.89 -17.79
CA ILE A 222 10.97 -5.59 -17.30
C ILE A 222 9.63 -5.25 -17.97
N LYS A 223 9.53 -5.38 -19.29
CA LYS A 223 8.27 -5.17 -20.04
C LYS A 223 7.18 -6.13 -19.56
N TYR A 224 7.51 -7.40 -19.36
CA TYR A 224 6.60 -8.43 -18.84
C TYR A 224 6.02 -8.04 -17.49
N TYR A 225 6.86 -7.64 -16.51
CA TYR A 225 6.40 -7.22 -15.18
C TYR A 225 5.56 -5.94 -15.20
N LYS A 226 5.75 -5.05 -16.18
CA LYS A 226 4.91 -3.83 -16.34
C LYS A 226 3.46 -4.15 -16.76
N HIS A 227 3.18 -5.34 -17.28
CA HIS A 227 1.83 -5.74 -17.66
C HIS A 227 1.00 -6.29 -16.50
N PHE A 228 1.61 -6.56 -15.34
CA PHE A 228 0.85 -7.04 -14.19
C PHE A 228 0.16 -5.90 -13.44
N LEU A 229 -1.14 -6.06 -13.24
CA LEU A 229 -1.95 -5.14 -12.45
C LEU A 229 -1.51 -5.17 -10.98
N ARG A 230 -1.62 -4.02 -10.32
CA ARG A 230 -1.32 -3.85 -8.90
C ARG A 230 -2.60 -3.53 -8.18
N ALA A 231 -2.77 -4.07 -6.98
CA ALA A 231 -3.89 -3.79 -6.12
C ALA A 231 -3.41 -3.57 -4.69
N GLY A 232 -4.06 -2.66 -3.98
CA GLY A 232 -3.96 -2.50 -2.54
C GLY A 232 -5.34 -2.69 -1.93
N PHE A 233 -5.40 -3.34 -0.78
CA PHE A 233 -6.62 -3.53 -0.01
C PHE A 233 -6.31 -3.38 1.48
N MET A 234 -7.20 -2.69 2.20
CA MET A 234 -7.15 -2.60 3.65
C MET A 234 -8.58 -2.66 4.22
N SER A 235 -8.77 -3.46 5.27
CA SER A 235 -9.99 -3.49 6.07
C SER A 235 -9.66 -3.03 7.49
N MET A 236 -10.46 -2.11 8.02
CA MET A 236 -10.24 -1.50 9.32
C MET A 236 -11.54 -1.36 10.08
N ASP A 237 -11.51 -1.61 11.38
CA ASP A 237 -12.60 -1.29 12.29
C ASP A 237 -12.63 0.23 12.51
N PRO A 238 -13.75 0.91 12.21
CA PRO A 238 -13.79 2.37 12.23
C PRO A 238 -13.74 2.99 13.62
N ILE A 239 -14.08 2.24 14.66
CA ILE A 239 -14.11 2.73 16.05
C ILE A 239 -12.76 2.50 16.73
N THR A 240 -12.24 1.27 16.63
CA THR A 240 -11.00 0.87 17.31
C THR A 240 -9.74 1.17 16.50
N GLY A 241 -9.87 1.51 15.23
CA GLY A 241 -8.73 1.68 14.32
C GLY A 241 -8.01 0.38 13.95
N HIS A 242 -8.47 -0.77 14.45
CA HIS A 242 -7.80 -2.05 14.21
C HIS A 242 -7.80 -2.40 12.73
N VAL A 243 -6.64 -2.51 12.13
CA VAL A 243 -6.47 -3.03 10.77
C VAL A 243 -6.64 -4.54 10.80
N LYS A 244 -7.72 -5.04 10.22
CA LYS A 244 -8.11 -6.45 10.23
C LYS A 244 -7.53 -7.27 9.09
N ALA A 245 -7.35 -6.62 7.92
CA ALA A 245 -6.73 -7.22 6.75
C ALA A 245 -5.95 -6.17 5.95
N TYR A 246 -4.85 -6.62 5.32
CA TYR A 246 -3.92 -5.75 4.62
C TYR A 246 -3.27 -6.49 3.46
N VAL A 247 -3.53 -6.06 2.23
CA VAL A 247 -2.92 -6.60 1.01
C VAL A 247 -2.23 -5.47 0.26
N GLY A 248 -0.91 -5.51 0.16
CA GLY A 248 -0.13 -4.45 -0.49
C GLY A 248 0.20 -4.74 -1.96
N GLY A 249 -0.11 -5.93 -2.44
CA GLY A 249 0.15 -6.31 -3.84
C GLY A 249 -0.04 -7.79 -4.10
N PRO A 250 0.23 -8.24 -5.34
CA PRO A 250 -0.06 -9.61 -5.75
C PRO A 250 0.88 -10.68 -5.16
N ASN A 251 2.16 -10.36 -4.99
CA ASN A 251 3.16 -11.27 -4.45
C ASN A 251 4.41 -10.47 -4.05
N TYR A 252 4.81 -10.54 -2.79
CA TYR A 252 5.90 -9.73 -2.25
C TYR A 252 7.28 -10.09 -2.82
N ASN A 253 7.51 -11.36 -3.19
CA ASN A 253 8.78 -11.77 -3.78
C ASN A 253 9.12 -11.03 -5.08
N TYR A 254 8.07 -10.72 -5.88
CA TYR A 254 8.22 -10.09 -7.18
C TYR A 254 7.80 -8.62 -7.22
N PHE A 255 6.93 -8.19 -6.29
CA PHE A 255 6.28 -6.89 -6.31
C PHE A 255 6.30 -6.24 -4.93
N GLN A 256 7.48 -5.80 -4.51
CA GLN A 256 7.71 -5.30 -3.14
C GLN A 256 7.07 -3.92 -2.86
N TYR A 257 6.69 -3.17 -3.90
CA TYR A 257 6.08 -1.86 -3.72
C TYR A 257 4.65 -2.00 -3.18
N ASP A 258 4.47 -1.53 -1.96
CA ASP A 258 3.21 -1.62 -1.21
C ASP A 258 2.18 -0.61 -1.75
N MET A 259 1.06 -1.13 -2.24
CA MET A 259 -0.05 -0.34 -2.80
C MET A 259 -1.10 0.04 -1.75
N ALA A 260 -1.02 -0.48 -0.51
CA ALA A 260 -1.98 -0.16 0.54
C ALA A 260 -1.62 1.14 1.27
N MET A 261 -0.40 1.26 1.79
CA MET A 261 0.01 2.44 2.56
C MET A 261 1.00 3.35 1.83
N VAL A 262 1.83 2.80 0.93
CA VAL A 262 2.91 3.56 0.27
C VAL A 262 2.48 4.07 -1.10
N GLY A 263 1.76 3.25 -1.85
CA GLY A 263 1.32 3.59 -3.21
C GLY A 263 0.19 4.60 -3.22
N ARG A 264 0.44 5.80 -3.73
CA ARG A 264 -0.59 6.80 -4.00
C ARG A 264 -1.05 6.72 -5.45
N ARG A 265 -2.34 6.92 -5.66
CA ARG A 265 -2.98 6.95 -6.98
C ARG A 265 -4.04 8.03 -7.02
N GLN A 266 -4.31 8.50 -8.23
CA GLN A 266 -5.39 9.45 -8.47
C GLN A 266 -6.72 8.86 -7.97
N VAL A 267 -7.36 9.59 -7.04
CA VAL A 267 -8.55 9.09 -6.34
C VAL A 267 -9.82 9.21 -7.15
N GLY A 268 -9.86 10.11 -8.11
CA GLY A 268 -11.04 10.31 -8.96
C GLY A 268 -12.29 10.59 -8.13
N SER A 269 -13.41 9.98 -8.50
CA SER A 269 -14.71 10.20 -7.84
C SER A 269 -14.79 9.79 -6.38
N THR A 270 -13.80 9.07 -5.83
CA THR A 270 -13.77 8.79 -4.39
C THR A 270 -13.45 10.03 -3.54
N ILE A 271 -13.08 11.15 -4.17
CA ILE A 271 -12.97 12.46 -3.51
C ILE A 271 -14.32 13.10 -3.20
N LYS A 272 -15.37 12.75 -3.94
CA LYS A 272 -16.69 13.40 -3.83
C LYS A 272 -17.26 13.40 -2.42
N PRO A 273 -17.16 12.34 -1.61
CA PRO A 273 -17.64 12.38 -0.23
C PRO A 273 -17.04 13.52 0.60
N TYR A 274 -15.77 13.93 0.37
CA TYR A 274 -15.19 15.08 1.06
C TYR A 274 -15.83 16.40 0.61
N LEU A 275 -16.07 16.56 -0.69
CA LEU A 275 -16.76 17.74 -1.23
C LEU A 275 -18.19 17.84 -0.68
N TYR A 276 -18.91 16.74 -0.65
CA TYR A 276 -20.27 16.71 -0.12
C TYR A 276 -20.31 16.92 1.39
N ALA A 277 -19.33 16.39 2.14
CA ALA A 277 -19.18 16.69 3.56
C ALA A 277 -18.95 18.18 3.79
N LEU A 278 -18.06 18.81 2.99
CA LEU A 278 -17.86 20.26 3.04
C LEU A 278 -19.16 21.02 2.75
N ALA A 279 -19.95 20.58 1.77
CA ALA A 279 -21.25 21.17 1.48
C ALA A 279 -22.20 21.05 2.68
N MET A 280 -22.28 19.87 3.31
CA MET A 280 -23.15 19.65 4.48
C MET A 280 -22.72 20.50 5.70
N GLU A 281 -21.42 20.70 5.91
CA GLU A 281 -20.88 21.63 6.92
C GLU A 281 -21.26 23.10 6.63
N ASN A 282 -21.41 23.46 5.35
CA ASN A 282 -21.84 24.79 4.91
C ASN A 282 -23.37 24.93 4.77
N GLY A 283 -24.16 24.06 5.43
CA GLY A 283 -25.60 24.18 5.55
C GLY A 283 -26.43 23.51 4.47
N PHE A 284 -25.81 22.83 3.50
CA PHE A 284 -26.54 22.04 2.52
C PHE A 284 -27.20 20.79 3.14
N SER A 285 -28.19 20.27 2.42
CA SER A 285 -28.94 19.08 2.77
C SER A 285 -28.87 18.02 1.67
N PRO A 286 -28.90 16.72 1.99
CA PRO A 286 -29.04 15.66 0.99
C PRO A 286 -30.28 15.83 0.08
N CYS A 287 -31.31 16.53 0.56
CA CYS A 287 -32.56 16.77 -0.14
C CYS A 287 -32.55 18.05 -1.00
N ASP A 288 -31.49 18.87 -0.93
CA ASP A 288 -31.42 20.07 -1.75
C ASP A 288 -31.44 19.71 -3.24
N GLU A 289 -32.28 20.45 -3.97
CA GLU A 289 -32.56 20.22 -5.38
C GLU A 289 -31.69 21.09 -6.28
N VAL A 290 -31.12 20.47 -7.30
CA VAL A 290 -30.26 21.13 -8.28
C VAL A 290 -30.63 20.65 -9.68
N ARG A 291 -30.64 21.56 -10.66
CA ARG A 291 -30.84 21.20 -12.07
C ARG A 291 -29.57 20.51 -12.61
N ASN A 292 -29.73 19.31 -13.15
CA ASN A 292 -28.65 18.51 -13.72
C ASN A 292 -28.26 19.00 -15.13
N VAL A 293 -27.47 20.06 -15.18
CA VAL A 293 -26.97 20.68 -16.42
C VAL A 293 -25.46 20.88 -16.36
N GLU A 294 -24.84 21.01 -17.51
CA GLU A 294 -23.42 21.31 -17.62
C GLU A 294 -23.02 22.55 -16.82
N GLN A 295 -21.92 22.46 -16.09
CA GLN A 295 -21.36 23.54 -15.29
C GLN A 295 -20.02 23.97 -15.89
N THR A 296 -19.80 25.27 -16.00
CA THR A 296 -18.50 25.85 -16.33
C THR A 296 -17.98 26.61 -15.13
N LEU A 297 -16.79 26.23 -14.65
CA LEU A 297 -16.08 26.89 -13.58
C LEU A 297 -14.87 27.61 -14.15
N PHE A 298 -14.38 28.60 -13.45
CA PHE A 298 -13.19 29.35 -13.83
C PHE A 298 -12.11 29.18 -12.76
N ASP A 299 -10.88 28.92 -13.18
CA ASP A 299 -9.73 28.91 -12.27
C ASP A 299 -9.31 30.35 -11.90
N GLU A 300 -8.31 30.46 -11.03
CA GLU A 300 -7.77 31.77 -10.57
C GLU A 300 -7.22 32.63 -11.71
N ASN A 301 -6.86 32.02 -12.85
CA ASN A 301 -6.38 32.69 -14.04
C ASN A 301 -7.49 33.02 -15.04
N GLY A 302 -8.76 32.78 -14.68
CA GLY A 302 -9.92 32.98 -15.55
C GLY A 302 -10.08 31.93 -16.65
N LYS A 303 -9.35 30.81 -16.61
CA LYS A 303 -9.49 29.73 -17.57
C LYS A 303 -10.74 28.92 -17.27
N ALA A 304 -11.60 28.78 -18.28
CA ALA A 304 -12.83 28.00 -18.18
C ALA A 304 -12.54 26.49 -18.11
N TRP A 305 -13.27 25.81 -17.23
CA TRP A 305 -13.22 24.36 -17.08
C TRP A 305 -14.64 23.81 -16.94
N SER A 306 -15.01 22.84 -17.80
CA SER A 306 -16.30 22.18 -17.81
C SER A 306 -16.10 20.66 -17.76
N PRO A 307 -16.56 19.98 -16.70
CA PRO A 307 -16.43 18.53 -16.62
C PRO A 307 -17.44 17.82 -17.53
N ARG A 308 -17.05 16.66 -18.06
CA ARG A 308 -17.96 15.76 -18.76
C ARG A 308 -18.58 14.76 -17.79
N ASN A 309 -19.85 14.43 -17.98
CA ASN A 309 -20.50 13.29 -17.31
C ASN A 309 -20.27 11.99 -18.08
N SER A 310 -20.27 10.88 -17.36
CA SER A 310 -20.26 9.53 -17.94
C SER A 310 -21.59 9.16 -18.61
N SER A 311 -22.67 9.75 -18.14
CA SER A 311 -24.04 9.55 -18.66
C SER A 311 -24.74 10.88 -18.84
N LYS A 312 -25.65 10.96 -19.81
CA LYS A 312 -26.57 12.07 -20.02
C LYS A 312 -27.98 11.78 -19.43
N SER A 313 -28.14 10.72 -18.63
CA SER A 313 -29.39 10.43 -17.96
C SER A 313 -29.80 11.59 -17.06
N HIS A 314 -31.10 11.87 -16.99
CA HIS A 314 -31.68 12.98 -16.21
C HIS A 314 -31.12 14.38 -16.58
N TYR A 315 -30.63 14.56 -17.83
CA TYR A 315 -30.16 15.88 -18.28
C TYR A 315 -31.32 16.88 -18.27
N GLY A 316 -31.08 18.04 -17.68
CA GLY A 316 -32.06 19.11 -17.57
C GLY A 316 -33.08 18.92 -16.44
N GLU A 317 -33.18 17.75 -15.83
CA GLU A 317 -34.11 17.47 -14.72
C GLU A 317 -33.61 18.09 -13.41
N ILE A 318 -34.50 18.27 -12.46
CA ILE A 318 -34.21 18.63 -11.08
C ILE A 318 -33.91 17.34 -10.31
N VAL A 319 -32.76 17.27 -9.68
CA VAL A 319 -32.29 16.11 -8.91
C VAL A 319 -31.79 16.55 -7.53
N THR A 320 -31.80 15.63 -6.55
CA THR A 320 -31.28 15.92 -5.21
C THR A 320 -29.75 15.77 -5.15
N LEU A 321 -29.11 16.40 -4.16
CA LEU A 321 -27.69 16.19 -3.89
C LEU A 321 -27.41 14.71 -3.56
N LYS A 322 -28.32 14.03 -2.84
CA LYS A 322 -28.24 12.58 -2.59
C LYS A 322 -28.13 11.80 -3.89
N TRP A 323 -29.00 12.09 -4.86
CA TRP A 323 -28.96 11.47 -6.19
C TRP A 323 -27.63 11.77 -6.92
N GLY A 324 -27.15 13.02 -6.82
CA GLY A 324 -25.90 13.45 -7.44
C GLY A 324 -24.68 12.65 -6.97
N LEU A 325 -24.58 12.38 -5.66
CA LEU A 325 -23.53 11.53 -5.12
C LEU A 325 -23.73 10.06 -5.48
N ALA A 326 -24.95 9.53 -5.33
CA ALA A 326 -25.29 8.14 -5.62
C ALA A 326 -24.93 7.74 -7.06
N ASN A 327 -25.18 8.63 -8.01
CA ASN A 327 -24.88 8.42 -9.44
C ASN A 327 -23.50 8.97 -9.86
N SER A 328 -22.69 9.40 -8.91
CA SER A 328 -21.36 9.96 -9.17
C SER A 328 -21.36 11.06 -10.24
N ASN A 329 -22.39 11.93 -10.24
CA ASN A 329 -22.60 12.96 -11.25
C ASN A 329 -21.55 14.08 -11.13
N ASN A 330 -20.87 14.40 -12.23
CA ASN A 330 -19.79 15.40 -12.25
C ASN A 330 -20.34 16.83 -12.30
N TRP A 331 -21.48 17.06 -12.92
CA TRP A 331 -22.07 18.40 -13.01
C TRP A 331 -22.59 18.86 -11.64
N ILE A 332 -23.20 17.96 -10.87
CA ILE A 332 -23.63 18.28 -9.49
C ILE A 332 -22.41 18.53 -8.59
N SER A 333 -21.32 17.75 -8.76
CA SER A 333 -20.07 18.01 -8.03
C SER A 333 -19.45 19.37 -8.42
N ALA A 334 -19.47 19.74 -9.69
CA ALA A 334 -19.04 21.06 -10.16
C ALA A 334 -19.95 22.20 -9.65
N TYR A 335 -21.27 21.96 -9.62
CA TYR A 335 -22.21 22.92 -8.99
C TYR A 335 -21.85 23.16 -7.52
N LEU A 336 -21.61 22.11 -6.73
CA LEU A 336 -21.17 22.28 -5.34
C LEU A 336 -19.85 23.05 -5.25
N MET A 337 -18.87 22.72 -6.11
CA MET A 337 -17.58 23.44 -6.13
C MET A 337 -17.75 24.92 -6.53
N SER A 338 -18.77 25.30 -7.31
CA SER A 338 -19.09 26.71 -7.61
C SER A 338 -19.59 27.50 -6.39
N LYS A 339 -20.03 26.80 -5.34
CA LYS A 339 -20.56 27.36 -4.09
C LYS A 339 -19.58 27.28 -2.92
N LEU A 340 -18.48 26.54 -3.09
CA LEU A 340 -17.52 26.23 -2.06
C LEU A 340 -16.11 26.68 -2.50
N SER A 341 -15.21 26.80 -1.54
CA SER A 341 -13.82 27.16 -1.81
C SER A 341 -12.96 25.89 -2.04
N PRO A 342 -12.16 25.83 -3.12
CA PRO A 342 -11.17 24.76 -3.29
C PRO A 342 -10.16 24.69 -2.14
N TYR A 343 -9.81 25.82 -1.52
CA TYR A 343 -8.92 25.88 -0.37
C TYR A 343 -9.54 25.22 0.87
N ASP A 344 -10.85 25.40 1.07
CA ASP A 344 -11.57 24.77 2.18
C ASP A 344 -11.66 23.26 1.97
N LEU A 345 -11.83 22.81 0.73
CA LEU A 345 -11.79 21.39 0.39
C LEU A 345 -10.42 20.78 0.67
N VAL A 346 -9.31 21.45 0.31
CA VAL A 346 -7.95 20.99 0.63
C VAL A 346 -7.76 20.91 2.16
N ARG A 347 -8.18 21.93 2.90
CA ARG A 347 -8.09 21.92 4.38
C ARG A 347 -8.87 20.75 4.99
N LEU A 348 -10.08 20.51 4.49
CA LEU A 348 -10.90 19.39 4.96
C LEU A 348 -10.24 18.05 4.62
N ILE A 349 -9.73 17.84 3.41
CA ILE A 349 -9.01 16.63 3.01
C ILE A 349 -7.84 16.36 3.97
N HIS A 350 -7.05 17.39 4.32
CA HIS A 350 -5.95 17.23 5.26
C HIS A 350 -6.44 16.93 6.69
N SER A 351 -7.55 17.53 7.15
CA SER A 351 -8.12 17.22 8.47
C SER A 351 -8.56 15.76 8.59
N PHE A 352 -8.98 15.15 7.48
CA PHE A 352 -9.25 13.70 7.38
C PHE A 352 -7.99 12.82 7.38
N GLY A 353 -6.79 13.43 7.52
CA GLY A 353 -5.53 12.72 7.70
C GLY A 353 -4.78 12.40 6.41
N VAL A 354 -5.13 13.00 5.30
CA VAL A 354 -4.35 12.92 4.05
C VAL A 354 -3.10 13.76 4.20
N LEU A 355 -1.93 13.14 4.06
CA LEU A 355 -0.64 13.80 4.29
C LEU A 355 0.01 14.36 3.01
N ASN A 356 -0.54 14.03 1.85
CA ASN A 356 -0.01 14.53 0.57
C ASN A 356 -0.18 16.05 0.46
N LYS A 357 0.93 16.80 0.51
CA LYS A 357 0.96 18.27 0.37
C LYS A 357 0.74 18.77 -1.06
N ASP A 358 0.84 17.86 -2.05
CA ASP A 358 0.68 18.21 -3.46
C ASP A 358 -0.80 18.28 -3.90
N VAL A 359 -1.75 18.20 -2.95
CA VAL A 359 -3.17 18.42 -3.23
C VAL A 359 -3.39 19.89 -3.52
N GLN A 360 -3.62 20.22 -4.80
CA GLN A 360 -3.75 21.62 -5.26
C GLN A 360 -5.19 22.13 -5.12
N PRO A 361 -5.39 23.37 -4.64
CA PRO A 361 -6.71 23.98 -4.46
C PRO A 361 -7.27 24.48 -5.80
N THR A 362 -7.59 23.56 -6.71
CA THR A 362 -8.17 23.88 -8.02
C THR A 362 -9.66 23.55 -8.08
N VAL A 363 -10.40 24.21 -8.94
CA VAL A 363 -11.83 23.90 -9.14
C VAL A 363 -12.07 22.45 -9.59
N SER A 364 -11.12 21.85 -10.30
CA SER A 364 -11.16 20.45 -10.73
C SER A 364 -10.96 19.44 -9.58
N LEU A 365 -10.53 19.90 -8.38
CA LEU A 365 -10.33 19.03 -7.22
C LEU A 365 -11.61 18.26 -6.84
N CYS A 366 -12.79 18.83 -7.14
CA CYS A 366 -14.08 18.13 -6.94
C CYS A 366 -14.22 16.80 -7.68
N LEU A 367 -13.34 16.50 -8.65
CA LEU A 367 -13.29 15.23 -9.39
C LEU A 367 -12.03 14.39 -9.09
N GLY A 368 -11.22 14.80 -8.12
CA GLY A 368 -10.11 14.05 -7.57
C GLY A 368 -8.89 13.84 -8.46
N PRO A 369 -8.31 14.90 -9.07
CA PRO A 369 -7.03 14.79 -9.78
C PRO A 369 -5.83 14.59 -8.84
N CYS A 370 -6.03 14.55 -7.53
CA CYS A 370 -5.00 14.34 -6.52
C CYS A 370 -4.74 12.85 -6.25
N GLU A 371 -3.57 12.57 -5.66
CA GLU A 371 -3.14 11.21 -5.33
C GLU A 371 -3.18 10.98 -3.81
N ILE A 372 -3.87 9.91 -3.39
CA ILE A 372 -4.00 9.48 -1.98
C ILE A 372 -3.78 7.96 -1.92
N SER A 373 -3.26 7.45 -0.81
CA SER A 373 -3.11 6.01 -0.61
C SER A 373 -4.42 5.35 -0.15
N VAL A 374 -4.53 4.04 -0.36
CA VAL A 374 -5.69 3.25 0.12
C VAL A 374 -5.85 3.39 1.63
N GLY A 375 -4.75 3.31 2.39
CA GLY A 375 -4.79 3.42 3.85
C GLY A 375 -5.24 4.79 4.35
N GLU A 376 -4.79 5.89 3.71
CA GLU A 376 -5.27 7.24 4.01
C GLU A 376 -6.78 7.35 3.75
N MET A 377 -7.27 6.80 2.60
CA MET A 377 -8.71 6.81 2.27
C MET A 377 -9.55 5.99 3.26
N VAL A 378 -9.11 4.78 3.61
CA VAL A 378 -9.82 3.92 4.58
C VAL A 378 -9.89 4.61 5.94
N SER A 379 -8.79 5.19 6.43
CA SER A 379 -8.76 5.94 7.69
C SER A 379 -9.69 7.16 7.64
N ALA A 380 -9.67 7.91 6.55
CA ALA A 380 -10.51 9.09 6.38
C ALA A 380 -12.01 8.74 6.44
N TYR A 381 -12.42 7.68 5.76
CA TYR A 381 -13.82 7.26 5.70
C TYR A 381 -14.38 6.78 7.05
N THR A 382 -13.54 6.49 8.04
CA THR A 382 -14.01 6.17 9.40
C THR A 382 -14.82 7.31 10.01
N ALA A 383 -14.51 8.56 9.68
CA ALA A 383 -15.22 9.72 10.19
C ALA A 383 -16.72 9.71 9.83
N PHE A 384 -17.09 9.20 8.67
CA PHE A 384 -18.49 9.14 8.27
C PHE A 384 -19.31 8.15 9.11
N VAL A 385 -18.71 7.03 9.51
CA VAL A 385 -19.40 5.99 10.33
C VAL A 385 -19.17 6.16 11.82
N ASN A 386 -18.20 6.95 12.22
CA ASN A 386 -17.84 7.19 13.62
C ASN A 386 -18.19 8.63 14.06
N LYS A 387 -19.40 9.10 13.73
CA LYS A 387 -19.98 10.38 14.20
C LYS A 387 -19.12 11.61 13.95
N GLY A 388 -18.37 11.63 12.86
CA GLY A 388 -17.47 12.73 12.49
C GLY A 388 -16.05 12.60 13.05
N ILE A 389 -15.77 11.54 13.81
CA ILE A 389 -14.46 11.27 14.40
C ILE A 389 -13.67 10.35 13.48
N ARG A 390 -12.57 10.85 12.94
CA ARG A 390 -11.60 10.04 12.20
C ARG A 390 -10.75 9.22 13.17
N THR A 391 -10.54 7.95 12.84
CA THR A 391 -9.67 7.04 13.58
C THR A 391 -8.44 6.69 12.72
N ALA A 392 -7.25 6.87 13.28
CA ALA A 392 -6.01 6.47 12.60
C ALA A 392 -5.83 4.94 12.63
N PRO A 393 -5.18 4.33 11.61
CA PRO A 393 -4.94 2.90 11.60
C PRO A 393 -4.05 2.46 12.77
N LEU A 394 -4.52 1.48 13.52
CA LEU A 394 -3.78 0.81 14.57
C LEU A 394 -3.35 -0.58 14.09
N PHE A 395 -2.05 -0.81 14.04
CA PHE A 395 -1.43 -2.05 13.55
C PHE A 395 -0.99 -2.99 14.66
N VAL A 396 -0.63 -2.44 15.82
CA VAL A 396 -0.11 -3.15 17.00
C VAL A 396 -0.84 -2.65 18.23
N THR A 397 -1.29 -3.57 19.09
CA THR A 397 -1.94 -3.23 20.36
C THR A 397 -0.95 -3.23 21.52
N ARG A 398 0.00 -4.18 21.53
CA ARG A 398 1.03 -4.27 22.57
C ARG A 398 2.26 -5.03 22.09
N ILE A 399 3.37 -4.82 22.77
CA ILE A 399 4.62 -5.54 22.60
C ILE A 399 5.00 -6.12 23.96
N GLU A 400 5.41 -7.38 23.99
CA GLU A 400 5.97 -8.07 25.16
C GLU A 400 7.42 -8.46 24.88
N ASP A 401 8.23 -8.50 25.92
CA ASP A 401 9.58 -9.04 25.87
C ASP A 401 9.58 -10.60 25.87
N ASN A 402 10.76 -11.20 25.83
CA ASN A 402 10.91 -12.65 25.86
C ASN A 402 10.41 -13.28 27.17
N ASP A 403 10.43 -12.52 28.26
CA ASP A 403 9.97 -12.96 29.59
C ASP A 403 8.46 -12.78 29.78
N GLY A 404 7.76 -12.20 28.82
CA GLY A 404 6.33 -11.95 28.82
C GLY A 404 5.93 -10.64 29.52
N ASN A 405 6.88 -9.76 29.82
CA ASN A 405 6.56 -8.43 30.34
C ASN A 405 6.06 -7.52 29.22
N VAL A 406 4.98 -6.78 29.46
CA VAL A 406 4.49 -5.77 28.52
C VAL A 406 5.44 -4.59 28.52
N VAL A 407 6.10 -4.33 27.38
CA VAL A 407 7.05 -3.23 27.22
C VAL A 407 6.46 -2.02 26.50
N ALA A 408 5.36 -2.21 25.77
CA ALA A 408 4.61 -1.11 25.15
C ALA A 408 3.14 -1.49 24.91
N THR A 409 2.26 -0.49 24.99
CA THR A 409 0.85 -0.58 24.56
C THR A 409 0.51 0.59 23.66
N PHE A 410 -0.40 0.38 22.71
CA PHE A 410 -0.77 1.39 21.72
C PHE A 410 -2.29 1.53 21.66
N THR A 411 -2.75 2.76 21.50
CA THR A 411 -4.15 3.12 21.29
C THR A 411 -4.29 3.93 20.00
N PRO A 412 -5.44 3.88 19.33
CA PRO A 412 -5.65 4.64 18.10
C PRO A 412 -5.65 6.13 18.40
N GLN A 413 -5.08 6.91 17.48
CA GLN A 413 -5.26 8.37 17.48
C GLN A 413 -6.58 8.69 16.82
N VAL A 414 -7.36 9.56 17.45
CA VAL A 414 -8.66 9.99 16.95
C VAL A 414 -8.73 11.52 16.90
N ASN A 415 -9.43 12.05 15.91
CA ASN A 415 -9.68 13.49 15.82
C ASN A 415 -11.06 13.74 15.19
N GLU A 416 -11.80 14.71 15.71
CA GLU A 416 -13.03 15.19 15.11
C GLU A 416 -12.70 16.00 13.86
N VAL A 417 -13.37 15.71 12.75
CA VAL A 417 -13.11 16.34 11.44
C VAL A 417 -14.36 16.96 10.82
N ILE A 418 -15.54 16.45 11.13
CA ILE A 418 -16.84 16.98 10.76
C ILE A 418 -17.83 16.80 11.91
N SER A 419 -18.92 17.56 11.90
CA SER A 419 -19.98 17.41 12.89
C SER A 419 -20.70 16.06 12.80
N GLU A 420 -21.27 15.59 13.91
CA GLU A 420 -22.10 14.36 13.94
C GLU A 420 -23.29 14.46 12.95
N SER A 421 -23.89 15.65 12.85
CA SER A 421 -24.96 15.92 11.90
C SER A 421 -24.51 15.71 10.44
N THR A 422 -23.34 16.24 10.08
CA THR A 422 -22.77 16.04 8.73
C THR A 422 -22.41 14.57 8.49
N ALA A 423 -21.80 13.89 9.46
CA ALA A 423 -21.51 12.47 9.36
C ALA A 423 -22.79 11.65 9.07
N TYR A 424 -23.90 11.93 9.78
CA TYR A 424 -25.17 11.27 9.53
C TYR A 424 -25.73 11.56 8.13
N LYS A 425 -25.73 12.82 7.70
CA LYS A 425 -26.13 13.18 6.32
C LYS A 425 -25.30 12.43 5.28
N MET A 426 -23.98 12.32 5.50
CA MET A 426 -23.08 11.59 4.61
C MET A 426 -23.35 10.10 4.59
N LEU A 427 -23.68 9.47 5.73
CA LEU A 427 -24.11 8.06 5.77
C LEU A 427 -25.35 7.81 4.93
N VAL A 428 -26.36 8.69 5.00
CA VAL A 428 -27.57 8.60 4.19
C VAL A 428 -27.22 8.64 2.70
N MET A 429 -26.34 9.55 2.29
CA MET A 429 -25.93 9.69 0.89
C MET A 429 -25.05 8.52 0.41
N LEU A 430 -24.10 8.05 1.25
CA LEU A 430 -23.24 6.92 0.91
C LEU A 430 -24.02 5.60 0.83
N ARG A 431 -25.05 5.43 1.68
CA ARG A 431 -25.98 4.30 1.57
C ARG A 431 -26.75 4.33 0.24
N ALA A 432 -27.12 5.50 -0.25
CA ALA A 432 -27.76 5.64 -1.55
C ALA A 432 -26.82 5.25 -2.72
N VAL A 433 -25.51 5.40 -2.58
CA VAL A 433 -24.54 4.90 -3.59
C VAL A 433 -24.71 3.40 -3.81
N ILE A 434 -24.94 2.64 -2.75
CA ILE A 434 -25.13 1.17 -2.80
C ILE A 434 -26.56 0.84 -3.28
N ASN A 435 -27.58 1.43 -2.65
CA ASN A 435 -28.98 1.02 -2.85
C ASN A 435 -29.58 1.55 -4.16
N GLU A 436 -29.12 2.72 -4.64
CA GLU A 436 -29.79 3.47 -5.73
C GLU A 436 -28.78 3.91 -6.81
N GLY A 437 -27.49 3.59 -6.67
CA GLY A 437 -26.44 4.21 -7.47
C GLY A 437 -25.38 3.25 -8.03
N THR A 438 -24.19 3.79 -8.20
CA THR A 438 -23.07 3.11 -8.87
C THR A 438 -22.49 1.93 -8.10
N GLY A 439 -22.81 1.77 -6.82
CA GLY A 439 -22.36 0.69 -5.94
C GLY A 439 -23.32 -0.50 -5.86
N GLY A 440 -24.39 -0.55 -6.63
CA GLY A 440 -25.46 -1.57 -6.54
C GLY A 440 -24.98 -3.02 -6.72
N MET A 441 -23.79 -3.24 -7.31
CA MET A 441 -23.19 -4.59 -7.38
C MET A 441 -22.69 -5.11 -6.01
N LEU A 442 -22.64 -4.26 -4.98
CA LEU A 442 -22.26 -4.61 -3.61
C LEU A 442 -23.48 -4.97 -2.74
N GLU A 443 -24.68 -4.89 -3.27
CA GLU A 443 -25.90 -5.31 -2.59
C GLU A 443 -25.89 -6.84 -2.46
N ILE A 444 -25.83 -7.32 -1.20
CA ILE A 444 -25.79 -8.74 -0.84
C ILE A 444 -27.17 -9.14 -0.33
#